data_d498a828bab7f2d4ed91183a7ce8dc88
#
_entry.id   d498a828bab7f2d4ed91183a7ce8dc88
#
_cell.length_a   1.000
_cell.length_b   1.000
_cell.length_c   1.000
_cell.angle_alpha   90.00
_cell.angle_beta   90.00
_cell.angle_gamma   90.00
#
_symmetry.space_group_name_H-M   'P 1'
#
loop_
_entity.id
_entity.type
_entity.pdbx_description
1 polymer ?
#
loop_
_entity_poly.entity_id
_entity_poly.type
_entity_poly.pdbx_seq_one_letter_code
_entity_poly.pdbx_strand_id
1 'polypeptide(L)'
;VYLHGGVSRPKRENGEFWRNEARITRNDAVVVIPSGWSESLWWQDSQIENLHGILQDLKRTYNLDENKVFLLGISDGATGAYYQGFKATTPWAAFLPLNGHPIVLANPATESDGDIHVTNLRNKPLFVINGDEDPLYPTSSVRPFLSLFDAAGVLIDFRAQPNAGHDTSWWEDEAPAMDAFMAEWSRRPLPPRLSWETETTDRYNRAHWLVIDELGAVEGEPNLESHNTIVDPTQFNLGISMLGVMDGGLKLIEIGGDSIASAAGLQSDDNLIGIEGEFNPSVEDLSQALQGFAPGQQIPLLVQRDGEELELALVYPEQAAPRSREAFPQSGPSGRVELDQQRNQVTASTRGVTRFTLLLSPDQFDFTQPITVVTNGVTVFNDIVEPDVEALLRWAAIDRDRTAMYGAELSIDVEAQQ
;
A
#
# COMPACT_ATOMS: atom_id res chain seq x y z
N VAL A 1 -13.91 10.25 6.64
CA VAL A 1 -12.69 10.95 7.06
C VAL A 1 -11.95 11.41 5.83
N TYR A 2 -11.46 12.66 5.84
CA TYR A 2 -10.74 13.26 4.72
C TYR A 2 -9.32 13.65 5.16
N LEU A 3 -8.30 13.04 4.57
CA LEU A 3 -6.90 13.36 4.80
C LEU A 3 -6.41 14.35 3.73
N HIS A 4 -5.89 15.49 4.17
CA HIS A 4 -5.37 16.52 3.27
C HIS A 4 -3.96 16.20 2.76
N GLY A 5 -3.54 16.82 1.65
CA GLY A 5 -2.17 16.79 1.14
C GLY A 5 -1.24 17.79 1.84
N GLY A 6 0.05 17.75 1.47
CA GLY A 6 1.04 18.74 1.88
C GLY A 6 1.45 18.68 3.36
N VAL A 7 1.56 17.48 3.94
CA VAL A 7 1.92 17.27 5.36
C VAL A 7 3.40 17.52 5.67
N SER A 8 4.26 17.71 4.67
CA SER A 8 5.69 18.03 4.88
C SER A 8 5.94 19.42 5.46
N ARG A 9 4.88 20.17 5.73
CA ARG A 9 4.96 21.52 6.33
C ARG A 9 4.95 21.42 7.86
N PRO A 10 5.83 22.16 8.55
CA PRO A 10 5.80 22.23 10.00
C PRO A 10 4.57 22.99 10.48
N LYS A 11 4.06 22.61 11.62
CA LYS A 11 3.03 23.35 12.34
C LYS A 11 3.57 24.70 12.80
N ARG A 12 2.86 25.79 12.54
CA ARG A 12 3.30 27.12 12.89
C ARG A 12 3.01 27.50 14.35
N GLU A 13 1.87 27.03 14.86
CA GLU A 13 1.39 27.34 16.21
C GLU A 13 0.75 26.10 16.85
N ASN A 14 0.83 25.99 18.17
CA ASN A 14 0.12 24.95 18.90
C ASN A 14 -1.41 25.13 18.72
N GLY A 15 -2.11 24.03 18.36
CA GLY A 15 -3.54 24.06 18.09
C GLY A 15 -3.90 24.55 16.69
N GLU A 16 -2.93 24.72 15.79
CA GLU A 16 -3.20 25.01 14.38
C GLU A 16 -3.94 23.84 13.73
N PHE A 17 -5.02 24.18 13.00
CA PHE A 17 -5.76 23.24 12.18
C PHE A 17 -5.50 23.48 10.70
N TRP A 18 -5.64 22.43 9.91
CA TRP A 18 -5.60 22.55 8.46
C TRP A 18 -6.80 23.37 7.98
N ARG A 19 -6.57 24.43 7.22
CA ARG A 19 -7.61 25.41 6.85
C ARG A 19 -8.24 25.19 5.49
N ASN A 20 -7.77 24.22 4.71
CA ASN A 20 -8.38 23.92 3.41
C ASN A 20 -9.70 23.18 3.64
N GLU A 21 -10.72 23.59 2.92
CA GLU A 21 -12.02 22.92 2.93
C GLU A 21 -11.92 21.58 2.20
N ALA A 22 -12.49 20.52 2.78
CA ALA A 22 -12.74 19.30 2.05
C ALA A 22 -13.81 19.60 0.98
N ARG A 23 -13.57 19.12 -0.25
CA ARG A 23 -14.58 19.24 -1.32
C ARG A 23 -15.81 18.34 -1.09
N ILE A 24 -15.75 17.45 -0.10
CA ILE A 24 -16.88 16.59 0.27
C ILE A 24 -17.86 17.42 1.13
N THR A 25 -19.04 17.67 0.59
CA THR A 25 -20.17 18.21 1.34
C THR A 25 -21.30 17.17 1.33
N ARG A 26 -21.57 16.57 2.47
CA ARG A 26 -22.66 15.61 2.64
C ARG A 26 -23.56 16.06 3.79
N ASN A 27 -24.87 16.07 3.57
CA ASN A 27 -25.85 16.41 4.59
C ASN A 27 -26.27 15.19 5.44
N ASP A 28 -25.90 13.99 5.00
CA ASP A 28 -26.26 12.70 5.60
C ASP A 28 -25.08 12.01 6.31
N ALA A 29 -23.93 12.68 6.39
CA ALA A 29 -22.72 12.13 6.98
C ALA A 29 -21.95 13.15 7.84
N VAL A 30 -21.19 12.65 8.80
CA VAL A 30 -20.18 13.43 9.53
C VAL A 30 -18.89 13.44 8.72
N VAL A 31 -18.46 14.62 8.28
CA VAL A 31 -17.18 14.79 7.60
C VAL A 31 -16.13 15.20 8.61
N VAL A 32 -15.05 14.43 8.69
CA VAL A 32 -13.93 14.65 9.62
C VAL A 32 -12.70 15.01 8.81
N ILE A 33 -12.06 16.12 9.15
CA ILE A 33 -10.86 16.62 8.51
C ILE A 33 -9.76 16.77 9.58
N PRO A 34 -9.03 15.69 9.89
CA PRO A 34 -7.91 15.80 10.83
C PRO A 34 -6.76 16.58 10.20
N SER A 35 -5.82 17.02 11.02
CA SER A 35 -4.65 17.76 10.56
C SER A 35 -3.38 16.91 10.69
N GLY A 36 -2.65 16.75 9.61
CA GLY A 36 -1.31 16.15 9.55
C GLY A 36 -0.25 17.23 9.28
N TRP A 37 0.95 17.07 9.86
CA TRP A 37 2.06 18.01 9.75
C TRP A 37 3.38 17.23 9.69
N SER A 38 4.50 17.89 9.42
CA SER A 38 5.81 17.24 9.34
C SER A 38 6.24 16.53 10.63
N GLU A 39 5.68 16.93 11.77
CA GLU A 39 5.92 16.31 13.07
C GLU A 39 5.12 15.02 13.30
N SER A 40 4.13 14.76 12.44
CA SER A 40 3.31 13.54 12.48
C SER A 40 2.66 13.34 11.11
N LEU A 41 3.33 12.60 10.26
CA LEU A 41 2.93 12.32 8.88
C LEU A 41 1.82 11.26 8.85
N TRP A 42 0.99 11.25 7.79
CA TRP A 42 -0.13 10.31 7.66
C TRP A 42 0.27 8.83 7.66
N TRP A 43 1.55 8.52 7.47
CA TRP A 43 2.12 7.18 7.43
C TRP A 43 3.00 6.86 8.65
N GLN A 44 2.64 7.45 9.78
CA GLN A 44 3.26 7.18 11.07
C GLN A 44 2.25 6.65 12.10
N ASP A 45 2.73 5.91 13.08
CA ASP A 45 1.94 5.29 14.15
C ASP A 45 1.07 6.30 14.88
N SER A 46 1.61 7.49 15.13
CA SER A 46 0.89 8.58 15.78
C SER A 46 -0.40 8.97 15.06
N GLN A 47 -0.46 8.82 13.73
CA GLN A 47 -1.67 9.11 12.95
C GLN A 47 -2.66 7.95 12.95
N ILE A 48 -2.21 6.70 13.10
CA ILE A 48 -3.12 5.57 13.35
C ILE A 48 -3.83 5.77 14.69
N GLU A 49 -3.08 6.09 15.74
CA GLU A 49 -3.62 6.37 17.07
C GLU A 49 -4.57 7.58 17.07
N ASN A 50 -4.19 8.66 16.38
CA ASN A 50 -4.99 9.86 16.24
C ASN A 50 -6.34 9.57 15.56
N LEU A 51 -6.33 8.89 14.40
CA LEU A 51 -7.57 8.55 13.68
C LEU A 51 -8.44 7.58 14.48
N HIS A 52 -7.84 6.60 15.14
CA HIS A 52 -8.56 5.70 16.04
C HIS A 52 -9.23 6.45 17.19
N GLY A 53 -8.51 7.35 17.85
CA GLY A 53 -9.05 8.20 18.93
C GLY A 53 -10.21 9.08 18.46
N ILE A 54 -10.07 9.73 17.29
CA ILE A 54 -11.13 10.53 16.68
C ILE A 54 -12.38 9.67 16.42
N LEU A 55 -12.23 8.49 15.84
CA LEU A 55 -13.36 7.59 15.57
C LEU A 55 -14.05 7.14 16.86
N GLN A 56 -13.27 6.84 17.91
CA GLN A 56 -13.84 6.48 19.20
C GLN A 56 -14.65 7.63 19.84
N ASP A 57 -14.18 8.87 19.72
CA ASP A 57 -14.88 10.03 20.24
C ASP A 57 -16.16 10.32 19.45
N LEU A 58 -16.12 10.15 18.14
CA LEU A 58 -17.30 10.28 17.29
C LEU A 58 -18.37 9.22 17.62
N LYS A 59 -17.97 7.96 17.81
CA LYS A 59 -18.88 6.88 18.20
C LYS A 59 -19.54 7.11 19.57
N ARG A 60 -18.88 7.83 20.47
CA ARG A 60 -19.48 8.23 21.76
C ARG A 60 -20.50 9.38 21.63
N THR A 61 -20.25 10.28 20.68
CA THR A 61 -20.99 11.53 20.53
C THR A 61 -22.19 11.39 19.59
N TYR A 62 -22.04 10.60 18.55
CA TYR A 62 -23.00 10.43 17.48
C TYR A 62 -23.43 8.97 17.32
N ASN A 63 -24.67 8.77 16.89
CA ASN A 63 -25.14 7.45 16.47
C ASN A 63 -24.69 7.20 15.03
N LEU A 64 -23.45 6.79 14.85
CA LEU A 64 -22.87 6.50 13.55
C LEU A 64 -23.24 5.10 13.09
N ASP A 65 -23.25 4.90 11.77
CA ASP A 65 -23.18 3.57 11.16
C ASP A 65 -21.70 3.17 11.05
N GLU A 66 -21.24 2.30 11.94
CA GLU A 66 -19.85 1.81 12.00
C GLU A 66 -19.45 1.06 10.73
N ASN A 67 -20.42 0.62 9.93
CA ASN A 67 -20.16 -0.08 8.69
C ASN A 67 -20.09 0.85 7.46
N LYS A 68 -20.27 2.16 7.65
CA LYS A 68 -20.21 3.20 6.62
C LYS A 68 -19.13 4.26 6.93
N VAL A 69 -17.99 3.84 7.44
CA VAL A 69 -16.85 4.71 7.73
C VAL A 69 -15.81 4.60 6.61
N PHE A 70 -15.63 5.67 5.85
CA PHE A 70 -14.74 5.73 4.69
C PHE A 70 -13.53 6.62 4.98
N LEU A 71 -12.38 6.26 4.40
CA LEU A 71 -11.18 7.07 4.45
C LEU A 71 -10.81 7.53 3.04
N LEU A 72 -10.90 8.82 2.82
CA LEU A 72 -10.51 9.49 1.59
C LEU A 72 -9.28 10.35 1.85
N GLY A 73 -8.33 10.36 0.93
CA GLY A 73 -7.16 11.22 1.04
C GLY A 73 -6.69 11.74 -0.31
N ILE A 74 -6.12 12.95 -0.31
CA ILE A 74 -5.56 13.58 -1.51
C ILE A 74 -4.06 13.79 -1.32
N SER A 75 -3.25 13.46 -2.36
CA SER A 75 -1.80 13.64 -2.35
C SER A 75 -1.16 12.87 -1.17
N ASP A 76 -0.48 13.55 -0.23
CA ASP A 76 0.01 12.91 1.00
C ASP A 76 -1.12 12.22 1.80
N GLY A 77 -2.34 12.77 1.77
CA GLY A 77 -3.51 12.13 2.38
C GLY A 77 -3.88 10.82 1.71
N ALA A 78 -3.66 10.68 0.39
CA ALA A 78 -3.84 9.42 -0.32
C ALA A 78 -2.81 8.38 0.10
N THR A 79 -1.56 8.79 0.32
CA THR A 79 -0.52 7.94 0.92
C THR A 79 -0.96 7.46 2.30
N GLY A 80 -1.54 8.35 3.12
CA GLY A 80 -2.13 8.00 4.40
C GLY A 80 -3.30 7.01 4.30
N ALA A 81 -4.15 7.13 3.28
CA ALA A 81 -5.24 6.18 3.04
C ALA A 81 -4.70 4.78 2.68
N TYR A 82 -3.67 4.69 1.84
CA TYR A 82 -2.97 3.42 1.60
C TYR A 82 -2.37 2.86 2.88
N TYR A 83 -1.67 3.69 3.65
CA TYR A 83 -1.02 3.27 4.90
C TYR A 83 -2.02 2.70 5.91
N GLN A 84 -3.18 3.35 6.11
CA GLN A 84 -4.25 2.84 6.96
C GLN A 84 -4.79 1.49 6.44
N GLY A 85 -4.88 1.30 5.13
CA GLY A 85 -5.27 0.03 4.52
C GLY A 85 -4.28 -1.10 4.82
N PHE A 86 -2.99 -0.80 4.83
CA PHE A 86 -1.94 -1.76 5.15
C PHE A 86 -1.82 -2.08 6.65
N LYS A 87 -2.07 -1.11 7.54
CA LYS A 87 -1.74 -1.21 8.98
C LYS A 87 -2.94 -1.29 9.92
N ALA A 88 -4.09 -0.67 9.56
CA ALA A 88 -5.23 -0.51 10.46
C ALA A 88 -6.58 -0.59 9.72
N THR A 89 -6.80 -1.69 9.00
CA THR A 89 -7.95 -1.86 8.09
C THR A 89 -9.30 -1.99 8.80
N THR A 90 -9.33 -2.43 10.07
CA THR A 90 -10.55 -2.87 10.77
C THR A 90 -11.72 -1.86 10.77
N PRO A 91 -11.54 -0.56 11.09
CA PRO A 91 -12.66 0.35 11.22
C PRO A 91 -13.26 0.84 9.89
N TRP A 92 -12.56 0.62 8.78
CA TRP A 92 -12.91 1.23 7.51
C TRP A 92 -13.81 0.34 6.64
N ALA A 93 -14.74 0.95 5.91
CA ALA A 93 -15.53 0.29 4.88
C ALA A 93 -14.76 0.17 3.56
N ALA A 94 -14.06 1.24 3.17
CA ALA A 94 -13.24 1.32 1.98
C ALA A 94 -12.24 2.50 2.08
N PHE A 95 -11.28 2.53 1.14
CA PHE A 95 -10.30 3.60 1.02
C PHE A 95 -10.40 4.27 -0.35
N LEU A 96 -10.29 5.60 -0.36
CA LEU A 96 -10.33 6.41 -1.58
C LEU A 96 -9.04 7.26 -1.69
N PRO A 97 -7.90 6.66 -2.09
CA PRO A 97 -6.67 7.41 -2.36
C PRO A 97 -6.74 8.14 -3.70
N LEU A 98 -6.62 9.48 -3.68
CA LEU A 98 -6.76 10.37 -4.82
C LEU A 98 -5.46 11.16 -5.04
N ASN A 99 -4.94 11.16 -6.27
CA ASN A 99 -3.67 11.82 -6.65
C ASN A 99 -2.52 11.47 -5.72
N GLY A 100 -2.37 10.20 -5.34
CA GLY A 100 -1.32 9.72 -4.47
C GLY A 100 -0.58 8.54 -5.06
N HIS A 101 0.50 8.11 -4.38
CA HIS A 101 1.32 7.02 -4.87
C HIS A 101 1.83 6.13 -3.72
N PRO A 102 1.60 4.81 -3.78
CA PRO A 102 2.10 3.89 -2.76
C PRO A 102 3.63 3.86 -2.60
N ILE A 103 4.38 4.28 -3.65
CA ILE A 103 5.86 4.30 -3.60
C ILE A 103 6.42 5.20 -2.49
N VAL A 104 5.65 6.19 -2.05
CA VAL A 104 6.05 7.05 -0.93
C VAL A 104 6.34 6.20 0.31
N LEU A 105 5.55 5.13 0.54
CA LEU A 105 5.73 4.20 1.66
C LEU A 105 6.94 3.27 1.48
N ALA A 106 7.47 3.15 0.27
CA ALA A 106 8.65 2.35 -0.05
C ALA A 106 9.96 3.14 0.07
N ASN A 107 9.89 4.47 0.21
CA ASN A 107 11.07 5.32 0.27
C ASN A 107 11.54 5.47 1.73
N PRO A 108 12.75 4.99 2.09
CA PRO A 108 13.26 5.13 3.45
C PRO A 108 13.36 6.58 3.95
N ALA A 109 13.50 7.55 3.04
CA ALA A 109 13.58 8.97 3.40
C ALA A 109 12.25 9.58 3.86
N THR A 110 11.13 8.88 3.67
CA THR A 110 9.80 9.33 4.13
C THR A 110 9.47 8.88 5.55
N GLU A 111 10.32 8.07 6.17
CA GLU A 111 10.18 7.62 7.56
C GLU A 111 8.81 6.97 7.85
N SER A 112 8.36 6.08 6.94
CA SER A 112 7.15 5.28 7.13
C SER A 112 7.36 4.26 8.25
N ASP A 113 6.44 4.19 9.20
CA ASP A 113 6.53 3.25 10.31
C ASP A 113 6.10 1.83 9.90
N GLY A 114 6.98 0.85 10.17
CA GLY A 114 6.77 -0.58 9.95
C GLY A 114 6.76 -1.01 8.48
N ASP A 115 6.79 -2.32 8.26
CA ASP A 115 6.83 -2.93 6.92
C ASP A 115 5.46 -2.90 6.23
N ILE A 116 5.43 -2.80 4.91
CA ILE A 116 4.20 -2.77 4.11
C ILE A 116 3.92 -4.16 3.54
N HIS A 117 2.78 -4.74 3.88
CA HIS A 117 2.33 -6.06 3.42
C HIS A 117 1.13 -5.91 2.47
N VAL A 118 1.33 -6.15 1.18
CA VAL A 118 0.32 -5.91 0.12
C VAL A 118 -0.95 -6.72 0.35
N THR A 119 -0.84 -7.93 0.87
CA THR A 119 -1.97 -8.82 1.13
C THR A 119 -2.99 -8.25 2.13
N ASN A 120 -2.57 -7.30 2.98
CA ASN A 120 -3.46 -6.66 3.94
C ASN A 120 -4.54 -5.80 3.27
N LEU A 121 -4.28 -5.27 2.06
CA LEU A 121 -5.28 -4.53 1.29
C LEU A 121 -6.43 -5.39 0.77
N ARG A 122 -6.30 -6.72 0.71
CA ARG A 122 -7.39 -7.63 0.30
C ARG A 122 -8.68 -7.46 1.11
N ASN A 123 -8.54 -6.95 2.32
CA ASN A 123 -9.64 -6.86 3.27
C ASN A 123 -10.62 -5.72 2.95
N LYS A 124 -10.25 -4.78 2.07
CA LYS A 124 -11.06 -3.58 1.74
C LYS A 124 -10.93 -3.20 0.26
N PRO A 125 -12.02 -2.70 -0.35
CA PRO A 125 -11.94 -2.15 -1.69
C PRO A 125 -11.26 -0.79 -1.72
N LEU A 126 -10.62 -0.49 -2.85
CA LEU A 126 -9.99 0.80 -3.15
C LEU A 126 -10.72 1.49 -4.30
N PHE A 127 -10.93 2.80 -4.19
CA PHE A 127 -11.30 3.68 -5.28
C PHE A 127 -10.16 4.67 -5.51
N VAL A 128 -9.49 4.56 -6.66
CA VAL A 128 -8.23 5.27 -6.91
C VAL A 128 -8.40 6.23 -8.10
N ILE A 129 -7.99 7.49 -7.94
CA ILE A 129 -7.92 8.46 -9.03
C ILE A 129 -6.52 9.04 -9.12
N ASN A 130 -5.96 9.09 -10.35
CA ASN A 130 -4.73 9.82 -10.65
C ASN A 130 -4.84 10.51 -12.01
N GLY A 131 -4.16 11.65 -12.14
CA GLY A 131 -4.02 12.37 -13.40
C GLY A 131 -2.96 11.74 -14.31
N ASP A 132 -3.21 11.75 -15.64
CA ASP A 132 -2.24 11.24 -16.61
C ASP A 132 -1.02 12.17 -16.74
N GLU A 133 -1.23 13.49 -16.56
CA GLU A 133 -0.21 14.54 -16.64
C GLU A 133 0.23 15.05 -15.26
N ASP A 134 -0.03 14.27 -14.20
CA ASP A 134 0.41 14.59 -12.84
C ASP A 134 1.96 14.52 -12.77
N PRO A 135 2.67 15.64 -12.52
CA PRO A 135 4.13 15.66 -12.50
C PRO A 135 4.75 14.90 -11.33
N LEU A 136 3.95 14.59 -10.27
CA LEU A 136 4.40 13.85 -9.10
C LEU A 136 4.02 12.37 -9.19
N TYR A 137 2.76 12.08 -9.52
CA TYR A 137 2.19 10.74 -9.48
C TYR A 137 1.35 10.43 -10.74
N PRO A 138 1.96 10.46 -11.95
CA PRO A 138 1.23 10.15 -13.18
C PRO A 138 0.69 8.73 -13.16
N THR A 139 -0.42 8.49 -13.85
CA THR A 139 -1.05 7.17 -13.89
C THR A 139 -0.09 6.06 -14.36
N SER A 140 0.85 6.40 -15.24
CA SER A 140 1.88 5.46 -15.73
C SER A 140 2.77 4.91 -14.61
N SER A 141 3.10 5.72 -13.59
CA SER A 141 3.92 5.30 -12.45
C SER A 141 3.11 4.55 -11.38
N VAL A 142 1.81 4.85 -11.24
CA VAL A 142 0.91 4.21 -10.26
C VAL A 142 0.46 2.82 -10.73
N ARG A 143 0.20 2.64 -12.03
CA ARG A 143 -0.31 1.39 -12.62
C ARG A 143 0.45 0.13 -12.22
N PRO A 144 1.80 0.08 -12.16
CA PRO A 144 2.52 -1.12 -11.72
C PRO A 144 2.16 -1.54 -10.29
N PHE A 145 1.93 -0.59 -9.38
CA PHE A 145 1.48 -0.90 -8.02
C PHE A 145 0.04 -1.40 -7.99
N LEU A 146 -0.85 -0.78 -8.78
CA LEU A 146 -2.24 -1.25 -8.88
C LEU A 146 -2.31 -2.65 -9.49
N SER A 147 -1.47 -2.97 -10.47
CA SER A 147 -1.35 -4.33 -11.03
C SER A 147 -0.86 -5.33 -9.99
N LEU A 148 0.10 -4.94 -9.14
CA LEU A 148 0.55 -5.76 -8.02
C LEU A 148 -0.58 -6.01 -7.01
N PHE A 149 -1.36 -4.98 -6.68
CA PHE A 149 -2.49 -5.10 -5.75
C PHE A 149 -3.60 -5.98 -6.33
N ASP A 150 -3.93 -5.83 -7.62
CA ASP A 150 -4.89 -6.68 -8.32
C ASP A 150 -4.43 -8.14 -8.33
N ALA A 151 -3.17 -8.41 -8.66
CA ALA A 151 -2.57 -9.75 -8.59
C ALA A 151 -2.60 -10.33 -7.15
N ALA A 152 -2.52 -9.48 -6.13
CA ALA A 152 -2.70 -9.88 -4.74
C ALA A 152 -4.18 -10.12 -4.37
N GLY A 153 -5.15 -9.84 -5.23
CA GLY A 153 -6.58 -10.03 -5.00
C GLY A 153 -7.28 -8.84 -4.32
N VAL A 154 -6.71 -7.64 -4.41
CA VAL A 154 -7.33 -6.40 -3.93
C VAL A 154 -8.41 -5.95 -4.93
N LEU A 155 -9.58 -5.57 -4.45
CA LEU A 155 -10.62 -4.99 -5.29
C LEU A 155 -10.32 -3.50 -5.53
N ILE A 156 -10.16 -3.11 -6.80
CA ILE A 156 -9.76 -1.74 -7.18
C ILE A 156 -10.69 -1.20 -8.25
N ASP A 157 -11.28 -0.02 -8.01
CA ASP A 157 -11.87 0.82 -9.05
C ASP A 157 -10.86 1.95 -9.35
N PHE A 158 -10.14 1.84 -10.47
CA PHE A 158 -9.12 2.81 -10.87
C PHE A 158 -9.63 3.73 -11.99
N ARG A 159 -9.53 5.03 -11.75
CA ARG A 159 -9.97 6.11 -12.63
C ARG A 159 -8.80 6.98 -13.06
N ALA A 160 -8.23 6.72 -14.22
CA ALA A 160 -7.24 7.60 -14.85
C ALA A 160 -7.93 8.86 -15.37
N GLN A 161 -7.40 10.05 -15.05
CA GLN A 161 -7.95 11.32 -15.48
C GLN A 161 -7.10 11.90 -16.63
N PRO A 162 -7.58 11.82 -17.87
CA PRO A 162 -6.86 12.37 -19.02
C PRO A 162 -6.61 13.87 -18.87
N ASN A 163 -5.41 14.31 -19.23
CA ASN A 163 -4.97 15.71 -19.18
C ASN A 163 -5.06 16.39 -17.80
N ALA A 164 -5.24 15.63 -16.72
CA ALA A 164 -5.23 16.17 -15.36
C ALA A 164 -3.83 16.12 -14.77
N GLY A 165 -3.42 17.23 -14.15
CA GLY A 165 -2.17 17.34 -13.39
C GLY A 165 -2.34 16.87 -11.93
N HIS A 166 -1.46 17.43 -11.05
CA HIS A 166 -1.57 17.20 -9.59
C HIS A 166 -2.62 18.13 -8.96
N ASP A 167 -3.85 18.04 -9.45
CA ASP A 167 -4.96 18.88 -9.05
C ASP A 167 -6.27 18.07 -8.95
N THR A 168 -7.35 18.73 -8.60
CA THR A 168 -8.66 18.11 -8.44
C THR A 168 -9.70 18.68 -9.41
N SER A 169 -9.29 19.09 -10.60
CA SER A 169 -10.17 19.65 -11.64
C SER A 169 -11.26 18.65 -12.07
N TRP A 170 -10.97 17.36 -12.01
CA TRP A 170 -11.86 16.24 -12.31
C TRP A 170 -12.93 15.99 -11.23
N TRP A 171 -12.91 16.72 -10.10
CA TRP A 171 -13.75 16.39 -8.94
C TRP A 171 -15.24 16.35 -9.23
N GLU A 172 -15.76 17.35 -9.93
CA GLU A 172 -17.20 17.45 -10.21
C GLU A 172 -17.69 16.29 -11.12
N ASP A 173 -16.82 15.82 -12.01
CA ASP A 173 -17.13 14.71 -12.91
C ASP A 173 -17.07 13.35 -12.19
N GLU A 174 -16.18 13.19 -11.22
CA GLU A 174 -15.97 11.92 -10.50
C GLU A 174 -16.74 11.84 -9.17
N ALA A 175 -17.24 12.95 -8.62
CA ALA A 175 -18.01 12.94 -7.37
C ALA A 175 -19.20 11.97 -7.40
N PRO A 176 -20.00 11.87 -8.48
CA PRO A 176 -21.09 10.89 -8.55
C PRO A 176 -20.59 9.44 -8.49
N ALA A 177 -19.43 9.11 -9.06
CA ALA A 177 -18.85 7.78 -9.01
C ALA A 177 -18.30 7.45 -7.61
N MET A 178 -17.66 8.41 -6.95
CA MET A 178 -17.24 8.28 -5.55
C MET A 178 -18.44 8.06 -4.62
N ASP A 179 -19.53 8.80 -4.82
CA ASP A 179 -20.75 8.63 -4.05
C ASP A 179 -21.41 7.26 -4.29
N ALA A 180 -21.45 6.80 -5.53
CA ALA A 180 -21.96 5.47 -5.87
C ALA A 180 -21.12 4.36 -5.23
N PHE A 181 -19.78 4.49 -5.26
CA PHE A 181 -18.87 3.57 -4.61
C PHE A 181 -19.10 3.52 -3.09
N MET A 182 -19.19 4.67 -2.43
CA MET A 182 -19.46 4.72 -0.99
C MET A 182 -20.88 4.21 -0.63
N ALA A 183 -21.86 4.35 -1.51
CA ALA A 183 -23.19 3.80 -1.31
C ALA A 183 -23.20 2.26 -1.43
N GLU A 184 -22.46 1.71 -2.40
CA GLU A 184 -22.36 0.27 -2.65
C GLU A 184 -21.65 -0.46 -1.50
N TRP A 185 -20.51 0.07 -1.03
CA TRP A 185 -19.68 -0.61 -0.06
C TRP A 185 -20.10 -0.36 1.39
N SER A 186 -20.09 -1.45 2.15
CA SER A 186 -20.23 -1.45 3.61
C SER A 186 -19.16 -2.36 4.20
N ARG A 187 -18.62 -1.98 5.32
CA ARG A 187 -17.72 -2.84 6.08
C ARG A 187 -18.48 -4.10 6.51
N ARG A 188 -17.84 -5.24 6.34
CA ARG A 188 -18.25 -6.47 7.02
C ARG A 188 -17.44 -6.54 8.32
N PRO A 189 -18.08 -6.36 9.49
CA PRO A 189 -17.35 -6.34 10.77
C PRO A 189 -16.71 -7.70 11.08
N LEU A 190 -17.38 -8.78 10.68
CA LEU A 190 -16.97 -10.17 10.87
C LEU A 190 -16.82 -10.85 9.50
N PRO A 191 -15.78 -10.51 8.71
CA PRO A 191 -15.61 -11.07 7.38
C PRO A 191 -15.30 -12.57 7.48
N PRO A 192 -15.97 -13.44 6.68
CA PRO A 192 -15.69 -14.88 6.71
C PRO A 192 -14.33 -15.24 6.09
N ARG A 193 -13.77 -14.36 5.27
CA ARG A 193 -12.40 -14.49 4.74
C ARG A 193 -11.60 -13.29 5.18
N LEU A 194 -10.39 -13.56 5.65
CA LEU A 194 -9.49 -12.55 6.19
C LEU A 194 -8.05 -12.95 5.90
N SER A 195 -7.23 -12.01 5.49
CA SER A 195 -5.78 -12.18 5.35
C SER A 195 -5.09 -11.07 6.12
N TRP A 196 -4.15 -11.42 6.99
CA TRP A 196 -3.36 -10.44 7.71
C TRP A 196 -1.92 -10.88 7.83
N GLU A 197 -1.02 -9.93 7.61
CA GLU A 197 0.43 -10.12 7.71
C GLU A 197 1.02 -9.00 8.54
N THR A 198 1.97 -9.32 9.42
CA THR A 198 2.68 -8.36 10.26
C THR A 198 4.11 -8.83 10.54
N GLU A 199 5.02 -7.87 10.73
CA GLU A 199 6.39 -8.07 11.18
C GLU A 199 6.56 -7.97 12.69
N THR A 200 5.50 -7.57 13.42
CA THR A 200 5.54 -7.35 14.88
C THR A 200 4.23 -7.75 15.54
N THR A 201 4.27 -8.08 16.84
CA THR A 201 3.11 -8.46 17.63
C THR A 201 2.68 -7.43 18.68
N ASP A 202 3.41 -6.34 18.83
CA ASP A 202 3.09 -5.23 19.76
C ASP A 202 2.13 -4.21 19.13
N ARG A 203 2.07 -4.17 17.80
CA ARG A 203 1.19 -3.25 17.03
C ARG A 203 0.92 -3.85 15.67
N TYR A 204 -0.15 -3.41 15.00
CA TYR A 204 -0.54 -3.88 13.66
C TYR A 204 -0.72 -5.40 13.52
N ASN A 205 -0.78 -6.10 14.63
CA ASN A 205 -0.92 -7.55 14.69
C ASN A 205 -2.37 -8.02 14.59
N ARG A 206 -3.33 -7.10 14.38
CA ARG A 206 -4.76 -7.39 14.39
C ARG A 206 -5.48 -6.88 13.14
N ALA A 207 -6.35 -7.73 12.60
CA ALA A 207 -7.39 -7.32 11.65
C ALA A 207 -8.71 -8.00 12.01
N HIS A 208 -9.76 -7.22 12.22
CA HIS A 208 -11.09 -7.71 12.59
C HIS A 208 -11.05 -8.67 13.80
N TRP A 209 -11.41 -9.93 13.57
CA TRP A 209 -11.48 -10.99 14.59
C TRP A 209 -10.23 -11.88 14.67
N LEU A 210 -9.15 -11.51 13.97
CA LEU A 210 -7.84 -12.19 14.02
C LEU A 210 -6.82 -11.31 14.75
N VAL A 211 -6.09 -11.91 15.70
CA VAL A 211 -4.90 -11.33 16.35
C VAL A 211 -3.73 -12.29 16.15
N ILE A 212 -2.59 -11.83 15.66
CA ILE A 212 -1.34 -12.60 15.58
C ILE A 212 -0.57 -12.35 16.86
N ASP A 213 -0.33 -13.40 17.65
CA ASP A 213 0.25 -13.30 19.00
C ASP A 213 1.73 -13.59 19.03
N GLU A 214 2.19 -14.55 18.21
CA GLU A 214 3.61 -14.91 18.16
C GLU A 214 4.06 -15.22 16.74
N LEU A 215 5.22 -14.66 16.38
CA LEU A 215 5.89 -14.91 15.11
C LEU A 215 6.95 -16.00 15.29
N GLY A 216 7.11 -16.83 14.26
CA GLY A 216 8.11 -17.89 14.21
C GLY A 216 7.80 -18.88 13.10
N ALA A 217 8.85 -19.51 12.56
CA ALA A 217 8.69 -20.54 11.53
C ALA A 217 8.17 -21.85 12.15
N VAL A 218 7.26 -22.52 11.43
CA VAL A 218 6.73 -23.83 11.80
C VAL A 218 7.11 -24.85 10.75
N GLU A 219 7.61 -26.02 11.13
CA GLU A 219 8.00 -27.04 10.21
C GLU A 219 6.80 -27.55 9.38
N GLY A 220 6.94 -27.60 8.05
CA GLY A 220 5.87 -28.01 7.12
C GLY A 220 4.82 -26.90 6.84
N GLU A 221 5.05 -25.67 7.26
CA GLU A 221 4.12 -24.57 6.93
C GLU A 221 3.97 -24.37 5.40
N PRO A 222 2.79 -23.99 4.91
CA PRO A 222 2.56 -23.77 3.49
C PRO A 222 3.35 -22.58 2.96
N ASN A 223 3.78 -22.67 1.71
CA ASN A 223 4.34 -21.54 0.99
C ASN A 223 3.20 -20.60 0.54
N LEU A 224 2.88 -19.60 1.35
CA LEU A 224 1.94 -18.56 0.97
C LEU A 224 2.62 -17.57 0.02
N GLU A 225 2.03 -17.37 -1.16
CA GLU A 225 2.60 -16.51 -2.21
C GLU A 225 2.86 -15.08 -1.70
N SER A 226 4.08 -14.61 -1.92
CA SER A 226 4.46 -13.21 -1.60
C SER A 226 4.08 -12.29 -2.75
N HIS A 227 3.39 -11.20 -2.43
CA HIS A 227 3.01 -10.15 -3.38
C HIS A 227 3.81 -8.88 -3.09
N ASN A 228 5.09 -8.89 -3.41
CA ASN A 228 5.97 -7.72 -3.20
C ASN A 228 6.90 -7.44 -4.39
N THR A 229 6.59 -7.99 -5.57
CA THR A 229 7.40 -7.80 -6.77
C THR A 229 6.61 -7.07 -7.84
N ILE A 230 7.08 -5.88 -8.22
CA ILE A 230 6.59 -5.17 -9.39
C ILE A 230 7.37 -5.64 -10.60
N VAL A 231 6.64 -6.02 -11.64
CA VAL A 231 7.18 -6.30 -12.97
C VAL A 231 6.81 -5.12 -13.87
N ASP A 232 7.81 -4.39 -14.31
CA ASP A 232 7.62 -3.30 -15.27
C ASP A 232 8.08 -3.75 -16.66
N PRO A 233 7.16 -4.10 -17.55
CA PRO A 233 7.50 -4.58 -18.88
C PRO A 233 8.05 -3.47 -19.80
N THR A 234 7.87 -2.20 -19.41
CA THR A 234 8.29 -1.04 -20.21
C THR A 234 9.63 -0.48 -19.77
N GLN A 235 10.10 -0.82 -18.57
CA GLN A 235 11.39 -0.37 -18.06
C GLN A 235 12.49 -1.38 -18.41
N PHE A 236 13.45 -0.91 -19.15
CA PHE A 236 14.70 -1.60 -19.41
C PHE A 236 15.77 -1.15 -18.40
N ASN A 237 16.74 -2.02 -18.15
CA ASN A 237 17.90 -1.63 -17.34
C ASN A 237 18.85 -0.76 -18.20
N LEU A 238 18.62 0.57 -18.19
CA LEU A 238 19.52 1.48 -18.86
C LEU A 238 20.94 1.40 -18.28
N GLY A 239 21.05 1.28 -16.97
CA GLY A 239 22.32 1.17 -16.25
C GLY A 239 23.04 2.49 -16.00
N ILE A 240 22.45 3.62 -16.34
CA ILE A 240 22.96 4.93 -15.94
C ILE A 240 22.29 5.30 -14.62
N SER A 241 23.02 5.15 -13.52
CA SER A 241 22.48 5.37 -12.16
C SER A 241 22.82 6.76 -11.61
N MET A 242 23.85 7.42 -12.15
CA MET A 242 24.24 8.75 -11.73
C MET A 242 24.77 9.58 -12.91
N LEU A 243 24.22 10.79 -13.05
CA LEU A 243 24.59 11.77 -14.06
C LEU A 243 25.06 13.07 -13.41
N GLY A 244 26.08 13.70 -13.99
CA GLY A 244 26.51 15.05 -13.68
C GLY A 244 26.22 15.97 -14.85
N VAL A 245 25.73 17.18 -14.59
CA VAL A 245 25.62 18.23 -15.62
C VAL A 245 26.96 18.92 -15.78
N MET A 246 27.40 19.09 -17.03
CA MET A 246 28.65 19.75 -17.35
C MET A 246 28.44 20.76 -18.50
N ASP A 247 29.46 21.62 -18.72
CA ASP A 247 29.46 22.52 -19.86
C ASP A 247 29.63 21.68 -21.15
N GLY A 248 28.60 21.66 -22.00
CA GLY A 248 28.58 20.89 -23.27
C GLY A 248 28.01 19.49 -23.18
N GLY A 249 27.26 19.11 -22.12
CA GLY A 249 26.55 17.83 -22.05
C GLY A 249 26.40 17.23 -20.69
N LEU A 250 26.41 15.89 -20.62
CA LEU A 250 26.21 15.12 -19.38
C LEU A 250 27.40 14.23 -19.10
N LYS A 251 27.89 14.26 -17.87
CA LYS A 251 28.91 13.31 -17.40
C LYS A 251 28.23 12.05 -16.86
N LEU A 252 28.62 10.88 -17.37
CA LEU A 252 28.17 9.58 -16.85
C LEU A 252 29.05 9.22 -15.66
N ILE A 253 28.49 9.33 -14.44
CA ILE A 253 29.27 9.12 -13.21
C ILE A 253 29.31 7.64 -12.86
N GLU A 254 28.19 6.93 -13.03
CA GLU A 254 28.10 5.52 -12.69
C GLU A 254 27.31 4.76 -13.78
N ILE A 255 27.94 3.70 -14.32
CA ILE A 255 27.36 2.76 -15.27
C ILE A 255 27.28 1.39 -14.61
N GLY A 256 26.05 0.87 -14.48
CA GLY A 256 25.79 -0.47 -13.95
C GLY A 256 26.16 -1.56 -14.95
N GLY A 257 26.74 -2.66 -14.45
CA GLY A 257 26.95 -3.87 -15.26
C GLY A 257 25.64 -4.50 -15.74
N ASP A 258 25.71 -5.39 -16.76
CA ASP A 258 24.56 -6.08 -17.34
C ASP A 258 23.38 -5.16 -17.73
N SER A 259 23.72 -4.02 -18.32
CA SER A 259 22.79 -2.97 -18.72
C SER A 259 22.88 -2.61 -20.20
N ILE A 260 21.89 -1.89 -20.72
CA ILE A 260 21.91 -1.38 -22.10
C ILE A 260 23.09 -0.43 -22.30
N ALA A 261 23.36 0.46 -21.34
CA ALA A 261 24.50 1.39 -21.40
C ALA A 261 25.85 0.63 -21.43
N SER A 262 26.02 -0.37 -20.56
CA SER A 262 27.21 -1.21 -20.55
C SER A 262 27.36 -2.01 -21.86
N ALA A 263 26.27 -2.58 -22.37
CA ALA A 263 26.27 -3.30 -23.66
C ALA A 263 26.57 -2.39 -24.86
N ALA A 264 26.18 -1.11 -24.77
CA ALA A 264 26.53 -0.08 -25.77
C ALA A 264 27.99 0.36 -25.69
N GLY A 265 28.74 -0.08 -24.67
CA GLY A 265 30.14 0.30 -24.47
C GLY A 265 30.33 1.61 -23.71
N LEU A 266 29.27 2.15 -23.09
CA LEU A 266 29.38 3.30 -22.19
C LEU A 266 30.15 2.91 -20.90
N GLN A 267 30.94 3.84 -20.40
CA GLN A 267 31.74 3.67 -19.19
C GLN A 267 31.51 4.83 -18.22
N SER A 268 31.81 4.59 -16.97
CA SER A 268 31.89 5.67 -15.98
C SER A 268 32.95 6.67 -16.39
N ASP A 269 32.70 7.94 -16.12
CA ASP A 269 33.50 9.11 -16.54
C ASP A 269 33.38 9.51 -18.02
N ASP A 270 32.61 8.81 -18.86
CA ASP A 270 32.30 9.31 -20.21
C ASP A 270 31.52 10.62 -20.13
N ASN A 271 31.78 11.49 -21.11
CA ASN A 271 31.00 12.71 -21.32
C ASN A 271 30.07 12.50 -22.51
N LEU A 272 28.78 12.47 -22.27
CA LEU A 272 27.76 12.40 -23.32
C LEU A 272 27.57 13.80 -23.92
N ILE A 273 28.08 14.01 -25.14
CA ILE A 273 28.10 15.30 -25.82
C ILE A 273 27.13 15.41 -27.00
N GLY A 274 26.45 14.30 -27.37
CA GLY A 274 25.41 14.28 -28.38
C GLY A 274 24.44 13.13 -28.21
N ILE A 275 23.16 13.39 -28.54
CA ILE A 275 22.06 12.39 -28.57
C ILE A 275 21.30 12.62 -29.90
N GLU A 276 21.06 11.56 -30.69
CA GLU A 276 20.29 11.59 -31.94
C GLU A 276 20.75 12.68 -32.92
N GLY A 277 22.01 13.09 -32.84
CA GLY A 277 22.60 14.13 -33.70
C GLY A 277 22.50 15.56 -33.13
N GLU A 278 21.81 15.75 -32.03
CA GLU A 278 21.78 17.03 -31.30
C GLU A 278 22.94 17.09 -30.29
N PHE A 279 23.60 18.26 -30.22
CA PHE A 279 24.78 18.48 -29.36
C PHE A 279 24.42 19.15 -28.04
N ASN A 280 25.29 18.95 -27.04
CA ASN A 280 25.13 19.48 -25.68
C ASN A 280 23.83 19.05 -24.97
N PRO A 281 23.56 17.75 -24.91
CA PRO A 281 22.31 17.27 -24.34
C PRO A 281 22.18 17.60 -22.85
N SER A 282 20.97 17.94 -22.46
CA SER A 282 20.53 18.02 -21.07
C SER A 282 19.98 16.69 -20.56
N VAL A 283 19.71 16.60 -19.27
CA VAL A 283 18.99 15.45 -18.67
C VAL A 283 17.59 15.28 -19.27
N GLU A 284 16.96 16.40 -19.65
CA GLU A 284 15.63 16.40 -20.27
C GLU A 284 15.68 15.82 -21.69
N ASP A 285 16.71 16.16 -22.49
CA ASP A 285 16.90 15.60 -23.84
C ASP A 285 17.13 14.10 -23.79
N LEU A 286 17.95 13.61 -22.84
CA LEU A 286 18.12 12.17 -22.60
C LEU A 286 16.81 11.51 -22.19
N SER A 287 16.06 12.12 -21.29
CA SER A 287 14.76 11.61 -20.85
C SER A 287 13.76 11.55 -22.00
N GLN A 288 13.73 12.56 -22.86
CA GLN A 288 12.85 12.61 -24.03
C GLN A 288 13.21 11.55 -25.07
N ALA A 289 14.49 11.36 -25.37
CA ALA A 289 14.95 10.30 -26.27
C ALA A 289 14.56 8.90 -25.76
N LEU A 290 14.58 8.70 -24.43
CA LEU A 290 14.22 7.43 -23.80
C LEU A 290 12.71 7.19 -23.73
N GLN A 291 11.85 8.22 -23.80
CA GLN A 291 10.39 8.04 -23.73
C GLN A 291 9.82 7.20 -24.87
N GLY A 292 10.39 7.31 -26.08
CA GLY A 292 9.98 6.53 -27.24
C GLY A 292 10.79 5.24 -27.47
N PHE A 293 11.74 4.93 -26.58
CA PHE A 293 12.68 3.83 -26.77
C PHE A 293 11.99 2.48 -26.53
N ALA A 294 11.87 1.68 -27.58
CA ALA A 294 11.14 0.42 -27.61
C ALA A 294 12.01 -0.75 -28.10
N PRO A 295 11.62 -2.01 -27.87
CA PRO A 295 12.36 -3.19 -28.33
C PRO A 295 12.78 -3.11 -29.82
N GLY A 296 14.03 -3.35 -30.09
CA GLY A 296 14.62 -3.26 -31.43
C GLY A 296 15.05 -1.88 -31.90
N GLN A 297 14.75 -0.83 -31.15
CA GLN A 297 15.16 0.54 -31.48
C GLN A 297 16.59 0.84 -31.01
N GLN A 298 17.17 1.88 -31.61
CA GLN A 298 18.51 2.37 -31.31
C GLN A 298 18.48 3.89 -31.12
N ILE A 299 19.20 4.37 -30.08
CA ILE A 299 19.45 5.79 -29.86
C ILE A 299 20.94 6.03 -30.10
N PRO A 300 21.32 6.74 -31.19
CA PRO A 300 22.72 7.09 -31.43
C PRO A 300 23.20 8.12 -30.43
N LEU A 301 24.41 7.90 -29.92
CA LEU A 301 25.08 8.74 -28.93
C LEU A 301 26.44 9.18 -29.45
N LEU A 302 26.83 10.41 -29.14
CA LEU A 302 28.21 10.89 -29.26
C LEU A 302 28.79 11.09 -27.87
N VAL A 303 29.91 10.42 -27.60
CA VAL A 303 30.53 10.39 -26.27
C VAL A 303 31.98 10.86 -26.41
N GLN A 304 32.45 11.66 -25.47
CA GLN A 304 33.86 12.00 -25.35
C GLN A 304 34.51 11.19 -24.20
N ARG A 305 35.55 10.41 -24.53
CA ARG A 305 36.32 9.60 -23.58
C ARG A 305 37.81 9.89 -23.82
N ASP A 306 38.53 10.29 -22.76
CA ASP A 306 39.98 10.59 -22.80
C ASP A 306 40.38 11.60 -23.89
N GLY A 307 39.43 12.49 -24.24
CA GLY A 307 39.61 13.51 -25.29
C GLY A 307 39.29 13.05 -26.73
N GLU A 308 38.92 11.79 -26.94
CA GLU A 308 38.49 11.24 -28.22
C GLU A 308 36.96 11.17 -28.30
N GLU A 309 36.38 11.45 -29.45
CA GLU A 309 34.95 11.31 -29.72
C GLU A 309 34.65 9.89 -30.19
N LEU A 310 33.63 9.27 -29.61
CA LEU A 310 33.17 7.92 -29.91
C LEU A 310 31.68 7.96 -30.27
N GLU A 311 31.33 7.37 -31.41
CA GLU A 311 29.96 7.12 -31.81
C GLU A 311 29.53 5.78 -31.20
N LEU A 312 28.55 5.81 -30.32
CA LEU A 312 27.94 4.65 -29.67
C LEU A 312 26.43 4.64 -29.93
N ALA A 313 25.75 3.55 -29.62
CA ALA A 313 24.31 3.49 -29.68
C ALA A 313 23.74 2.69 -28.51
N LEU A 314 22.76 3.23 -27.82
CA LEU A 314 21.90 2.43 -26.97
C LEU A 314 21.01 1.55 -27.85
N VAL A 315 21.04 0.25 -27.65
CA VAL A 315 20.21 -0.69 -28.42
C VAL A 315 19.23 -1.36 -27.44
N TYR A 316 17.93 -1.18 -27.66
CA TYR A 316 16.92 -1.91 -26.88
C TYR A 316 16.87 -3.35 -27.36
N PRO A 317 17.19 -4.35 -26.52
CA PRO A 317 17.11 -5.75 -26.92
C PRO A 317 15.69 -6.13 -27.34
N GLU A 318 15.51 -6.85 -28.44
CA GLU A 318 14.19 -7.34 -28.87
C GLU A 318 13.50 -8.24 -27.84
N GLN A 319 14.27 -8.88 -26.98
CA GLN A 319 13.84 -9.80 -25.93
C GLN A 319 14.39 -9.34 -24.55
N ALA A 320 14.27 -8.07 -24.23
CA ALA A 320 14.62 -7.61 -22.89
C ALA A 320 13.70 -8.29 -21.87
N ALA A 321 14.29 -8.97 -20.89
CA ALA A 321 13.51 -9.48 -19.76
C ALA A 321 12.87 -8.30 -19.03
N PRO A 322 11.59 -8.39 -18.64
CA PRO A 322 10.94 -7.35 -17.86
C PRO A 322 11.75 -7.10 -16.58
N ARG A 323 11.92 -5.83 -16.22
CA ARG A 323 12.60 -5.48 -14.97
C ARG A 323 11.66 -5.76 -13.81
N SER A 324 12.09 -6.60 -12.89
CA SER A 324 11.39 -6.79 -11.62
C SER A 324 12.14 -6.11 -10.49
N ARG A 325 11.38 -5.54 -9.55
CA ARG A 325 11.92 -4.93 -8.34
C ARG A 325 10.99 -5.20 -7.18
N GLU A 326 11.53 -5.13 -5.99
CA GLU A 326 10.73 -5.12 -4.77
C GLU A 326 9.85 -3.87 -4.73
N ALA A 327 8.57 -4.05 -4.38
CA ALA A 327 7.63 -2.94 -4.27
C ALA A 327 7.87 -2.14 -2.98
N PHE A 328 8.02 -2.87 -1.87
CA PHE A 328 8.23 -2.30 -0.54
C PHE A 328 9.38 -3.03 0.16
N PRO A 329 10.40 -2.31 0.65
CA PRO A 329 11.46 -2.89 1.47
C PRO A 329 10.89 -3.56 2.71
N GLN A 330 11.45 -4.70 3.10
CA GLN A 330 11.08 -5.42 4.30
C GLN A 330 12.24 -5.38 5.29
N SER A 331 11.97 -5.06 6.55
CA SER A 331 13.00 -4.94 7.60
C SER A 331 13.37 -6.29 8.22
N GLY A 332 12.49 -7.28 8.10
CA GLY A 332 12.69 -8.59 8.71
C GLY A 332 11.63 -9.62 8.30
N PRO A 333 11.64 -10.78 8.94
CA PRO A 333 10.64 -11.80 8.69
C PRO A 333 9.26 -11.34 9.20
N SER A 334 8.21 -11.68 8.45
CA SER A 334 6.81 -11.43 8.80
C SER A 334 6.06 -12.74 9.05
N GLY A 335 4.95 -12.63 9.77
CA GLY A 335 3.98 -13.70 9.93
C GLY A 335 2.66 -13.36 9.24
N ARG A 336 2.09 -14.34 8.54
CA ARG A 336 0.82 -14.20 7.83
C ARG A 336 -0.15 -15.29 8.20
N VAL A 337 -1.41 -14.90 8.41
CA VAL A 337 -2.54 -15.80 8.62
C VAL A 337 -3.63 -15.49 7.60
N GLU A 338 -4.10 -16.51 6.91
CA GLU A 338 -5.29 -16.45 6.05
C GLU A 338 -6.38 -17.32 6.63
N LEU A 339 -7.58 -16.76 6.81
CA LEU A 339 -8.73 -17.43 7.38
C LEU A 339 -9.86 -17.60 6.36
N ASP A 340 -10.49 -18.77 6.36
CA ASP A 340 -11.80 -19.03 5.74
C ASP A 340 -12.71 -19.65 6.79
N GLN A 341 -13.81 -18.96 7.11
CA GLN A 341 -14.78 -19.42 8.11
C GLN A 341 -16.09 -19.84 7.43
N GLN A 342 -16.56 -21.03 7.76
CA GLN A 342 -17.83 -21.56 7.30
C GLN A 342 -18.61 -22.14 8.48
N ARG A 343 -19.65 -21.46 8.94
CA ARG A 343 -20.38 -21.81 10.17
C ARG A 343 -19.42 -21.86 11.36
N ASN A 344 -19.41 -22.97 12.13
CA ASN A 344 -18.53 -23.19 13.27
C ASN A 344 -17.14 -23.76 12.91
N GLN A 345 -16.75 -23.72 11.65
CA GLN A 345 -15.43 -24.18 11.23
C GLN A 345 -14.59 -23.00 10.71
N VAL A 346 -13.35 -22.90 11.19
CA VAL A 346 -12.33 -21.98 10.70
C VAL A 346 -11.20 -22.81 10.09
N THR A 347 -10.86 -22.53 8.85
CA THR A 347 -9.64 -23.03 8.20
C THR A 347 -8.62 -21.90 8.15
N ALA A 348 -7.45 -22.13 8.74
CA ALA A 348 -6.34 -21.18 8.76
C ALA A 348 -5.16 -21.73 7.93
N SER A 349 -4.58 -20.91 7.09
CA SER A 349 -3.26 -21.12 6.48
C SER A 349 -2.31 -20.10 7.09
N THR A 350 -1.20 -20.56 7.65
CA THR A 350 -0.23 -19.70 8.35
C THR A 350 1.17 -19.86 7.76
N ARG A 351 1.92 -18.77 7.77
CA ARG A 351 3.35 -18.74 7.44
C ARG A 351 4.04 -17.79 8.43
N GLY A 352 5.09 -18.25 9.07
CA GLY A 352 5.86 -17.43 10.02
C GLY A 352 5.08 -17.08 11.30
N VAL A 353 4.09 -17.86 11.71
CA VAL A 353 3.24 -17.64 12.89
C VAL A 353 3.20 -18.92 13.72
N THR A 354 3.54 -18.80 15.00
CA THR A 354 3.47 -19.90 15.96
C THR A 354 2.23 -19.86 16.84
N ARG A 355 1.60 -18.67 17.02
CA ARG A 355 0.34 -18.54 17.74
C ARG A 355 -0.48 -17.36 17.24
N PHE A 356 -1.80 -17.56 17.16
CA PHE A 356 -2.78 -16.50 16.87
C PHE A 356 -4.05 -16.70 17.69
N THR A 357 -4.81 -15.63 17.91
CA THR A 357 -6.09 -15.64 18.62
C THR A 357 -7.24 -15.28 17.68
N LEU A 358 -8.32 -16.04 17.78
CA LEU A 358 -9.60 -15.76 17.15
C LEU A 358 -10.54 -15.09 18.15
N LEU A 359 -11.07 -13.92 17.80
CA LEU A 359 -12.09 -13.23 18.57
C LEU A 359 -13.47 -13.69 18.09
N LEU A 360 -14.13 -14.50 18.89
CA LEU A 360 -15.35 -15.18 18.50
C LEU A 360 -16.59 -14.32 18.82
N SER A 361 -17.40 -14.05 17.80
CA SER A 361 -18.66 -13.33 17.96
C SER A 361 -19.86 -14.29 17.91
N PRO A 362 -20.88 -14.10 18.76
CA PRO A 362 -22.13 -14.87 18.65
C PRO A 362 -22.91 -14.62 17.35
N ASP A 363 -22.60 -13.50 16.63
CA ASP A 363 -23.18 -13.23 15.32
C ASP A 363 -22.50 -14.05 14.20
N GLN A 364 -21.38 -14.72 14.51
CA GLN A 364 -20.58 -15.49 13.55
C GLN A 364 -20.51 -16.98 13.92
N PHE A 365 -20.54 -17.32 15.22
CA PHE A 365 -20.40 -18.67 15.74
C PHE A 365 -21.55 -19.07 16.66
N ASP A 366 -22.00 -20.31 16.55
CA ASP A 366 -22.96 -20.93 17.48
C ASP A 366 -22.20 -21.56 18.65
N PHE A 367 -22.16 -20.89 19.80
CA PHE A 367 -21.48 -21.34 21.02
C PHE A 367 -22.13 -22.57 21.67
N THR A 368 -23.31 -23.00 21.20
CA THR A 368 -23.96 -24.24 21.69
C THR A 368 -23.43 -25.49 20.97
N GLN A 369 -22.62 -25.33 19.95
CA GLN A 369 -22.05 -26.39 19.13
C GLN A 369 -20.51 -26.30 19.16
N PRO A 370 -19.80 -27.42 18.98
CA PRO A 370 -18.33 -27.38 18.86
C PRO A 370 -17.88 -26.43 17.75
N ILE A 371 -16.83 -25.66 18.06
CA ILE A 371 -16.09 -24.86 17.08
C ILE A 371 -14.89 -25.68 16.65
N THR A 372 -14.67 -25.80 15.35
CA THR A 372 -13.52 -26.54 14.79
C THR A 372 -12.54 -25.57 14.18
N VAL A 373 -11.25 -25.66 14.55
CA VAL A 373 -10.17 -24.92 13.90
C VAL A 373 -9.19 -25.90 13.25
N VAL A 374 -8.98 -25.71 11.97
CA VAL A 374 -8.03 -26.47 11.16
C VAL A 374 -6.92 -25.51 10.73
N THR A 375 -5.70 -25.73 11.17
CA THR A 375 -4.53 -24.92 10.80
C THR A 375 -3.58 -25.74 9.94
N ASN A 376 -3.27 -25.26 8.74
CA ASN A 376 -2.38 -25.93 7.78
C ASN A 376 -2.77 -27.39 7.52
N GLY A 377 -4.07 -27.69 7.50
CA GLY A 377 -4.60 -29.03 7.28
C GLY A 377 -4.70 -29.93 8.52
N VAL A 378 -4.23 -29.46 9.68
CA VAL A 378 -4.32 -30.18 10.96
C VAL A 378 -5.47 -29.59 11.81
N THR A 379 -6.34 -30.46 12.36
CA THR A 379 -7.35 -30.01 13.32
C THR A 379 -6.69 -29.78 14.67
N VAL A 380 -6.55 -28.51 15.06
CA VAL A 380 -5.89 -28.08 16.30
C VAL A 380 -6.86 -27.80 17.44
N PHE A 381 -8.14 -27.59 17.10
CA PHE A 381 -9.20 -27.38 18.09
C PHE A 381 -10.53 -27.95 17.60
N ASN A 382 -11.28 -28.61 18.47
CA ASN A 382 -12.65 -29.07 18.18
C ASN A 382 -13.40 -29.30 19.51
N ASP A 383 -13.95 -28.22 20.08
CA ASP A 383 -14.71 -28.27 21.33
C ASP A 383 -15.68 -27.09 21.41
N ILE A 384 -16.51 -27.10 22.46
CA ILE A 384 -17.40 -25.99 22.84
C ILE A 384 -16.53 -24.88 23.46
N VAL A 385 -16.77 -23.65 23.03
CA VAL A 385 -16.15 -22.46 23.63
C VAL A 385 -17.16 -21.77 24.52
N GLU A 386 -16.83 -21.63 25.78
CA GLU A 386 -17.69 -20.93 26.76
C GLU A 386 -17.59 -19.40 26.54
N PRO A 387 -18.70 -18.67 26.59
CA PRO A 387 -18.68 -17.21 26.56
C PRO A 387 -17.88 -16.62 27.71
N ASP A 388 -17.08 -15.59 27.42
CA ASP A 388 -16.25 -14.87 28.37
C ASP A 388 -16.66 -13.38 28.43
N VAL A 389 -17.24 -12.98 29.56
CA VAL A 389 -17.67 -11.61 29.81
C VAL A 389 -16.49 -10.64 29.89
N GLU A 390 -15.33 -11.09 30.38
CA GLU A 390 -14.13 -10.24 30.44
C GLU A 390 -13.62 -9.92 29.02
N ALA A 391 -13.53 -10.93 28.15
CA ALA A 391 -13.20 -10.76 26.75
C ALA A 391 -14.19 -9.80 26.05
N LEU A 392 -15.49 -10.00 26.27
CA LEU A 392 -16.53 -9.14 25.73
C LEU A 392 -16.34 -7.68 26.15
N LEU A 393 -16.17 -7.40 27.42
CA LEU A 393 -16.02 -6.04 27.93
C LEU A 393 -14.72 -5.38 27.48
N ARG A 394 -13.62 -6.15 27.42
CA ARG A 394 -12.32 -5.68 26.97
C ARG A 394 -12.37 -5.22 25.52
N TRP A 395 -12.86 -6.05 24.61
CA TRP A 395 -12.93 -5.72 23.18
C TRP A 395 -14.00 -4.66 22.88
N ALA A 396 -15.12 -4.67 23.59
CA ALA A 396 -16.11 -3.60 23.48
C ALA A 396 -15.55 -2.24 23.91
N ALA A 397 -14.68 -2.19 24.91
CA ALA A 397 -14.00 -0.96 25.34
C ALA A 397 -12.93 -0.49 24.33
N ILE A 398 -12.19 -1.43 23.70
CA ILE A 398 -11.16 -1.14 22.72
C ILE A 398 -11.78 -0.63 21.40
N ASP A 399 -12.76 -1.35 20.84
CA ASP A 399 -13.28 -1.07 19.50
C ASP A 399 -14.44 -0.07 19.52
N ARG A 400 -15.21 -0.04 20.60
CA ARG A 400 -16.47 0.73 20.68
C ARG A 400 -17.32 0.55 19.43
N ASP A 401 -17.45 -0.71 19.02
CA ASP A 401 -18.10 -1.11 17.79
C ASP A 401 -19.27 -2.04 18.10
N ARG A 402 -20.47 -1.54 17.89
CA ARG A 402 -21.71 -2.28 18.19
C ARG A 402 -21.98 -3.42 17.20
N THR A 403 -21.27 -3.42 16.08
CA THR A 403 -21.44 -4.42 15.01
C THR A 403 -20.33 -5.49 15.03
N ALA A 404 -19.36 -5.38 15.94
CA ALA A 404 -18.26 -6.32 16.12
C ALA A 404 -18.09 -6.64 17.61
N MET A 405 -19.07 -7.34 18.18
CA MET A 405 -19.04 -7.77 19.60
C MET A 405 -18.48 -9.18 19.70
N TYR A 406 -17.42 -9.34 20.47
CA TYR A 406 -16.75 -10.63 20.67
C TYR A 406 -17.12 -11.21 22.03
N GLY A 407 -17.67 -12.44 22.04
CA GLY A 407 -18.16 -13.13 23.24
C GLY A 407 -17.13 -14.07 23.86
N ALA A 408 -16.02 -14.36 23.15
CA ALA A 408 -14.92 -15.20 23.65
C ALA A 408 -13.65 -14.97 22.85
N GLU A 409 -12.51 -15.41 23.38
CA GLU A 409 -11.23 -15.54 22.71
C GLU A 409 -10.82 -17.01 22.62
N LEU A 410 -10.27 -17.39 21.47
CA LEU A 410 -9.73 -18.73 21.26
C LEU A 410 -8.29 -18.62 20.76
N SER A 411 -7.32 -18.89 21.64
CA SER A 411 -5.91 -18.91 21.27
C SER A 411 -5.55 -20.25 20.62
N ILE A 412 -4.84 -20.19 19.52
CA ILE A 412 -4.44 -21.33 18.69
C ILE A 412 -2.93 -21.38 18.57
N ASP A 413 -2.32 -22.46 19.07
CA ASP A 413 -0.93 -22.78 18.77
C ASP A 413 -0.86 -23.49 17.40
N VAL A 414 0.09 -23.07 16.57
CA VAL A 414 0.30 -23.66 15.24
C VAL A 414 1.23 -24.85 15.38
N GLU A 415 0.70 -26.04 15.15
CA GLU A 415 1.45 -27.29 15.24
C GLU A 415 2.22 -27.59 13.95
N ALA A 416 3.41 -28.20 14.08
CA ALA A 416 4.16 -28.71 12.95
C ALA A 416 3.38 -29.82 12.23
N GLN A 417 3.42 -29.81 10.90
CA GLN A 417 2.87 -30.91 10.12
C GLN A 417 3.72 -32.16 10.35
N GLN A 418 3.08 -33.27 10.74
CA GLN A 418 3.75 -34.58 10.94
C GLN A 418 4.04 -35.26 9.61
#